data_92d7005bf33e848f5661f7842b3c73cb
#
_entry.id   92d7005bf33e848f5661f7842b3c73cb
#
_cell.length_a   1.000
_cell.length_b   1.000
_cell.length_c   1.000
_cell.angle_alpha   90.00
_cell.angle_beta   90.00
_cell.angle_gamma   90.00
#
_symmetry.space_group_name_H-M   'P 1'
#
loop_
_entity.id
_entity.type
_entity.pdbx_description
1 polymer ?
#
loop_
_entity_poly.entity_id
_entity_poly.type
_entity_poly.pdbx_seq_one_letter_code
_entity_poly.pdbx_strand_id
1 'polypeptide(L)'
;VAPCSRCGTFLCGDCTEVLGEEAFCADCMDWLRRNGPPSRAVKWLIGGCIAGIFVFPLVLFLAAVPHLVLGVAAMRVATRELRRIERGEGPLRGIPQAKVARALGVAHLVLSALWALPGLFIYFTWGPGSRGPLG
;
A
#
# COMPACT_ATOMS: atom_id res chain seq x y z
N VAL A 1 -17.64 -31.19 -13.43
CA VAL A 1 -16.48 -31.06 -14.33
C VAL A 1 -16.55 -29.69 -14.98
N ALA A 2 -15.61 -28.82 -14.67
CA ALA A 2 -15.54 -27.49 -15.25
C ALA A 2 -14.26 -27.35 -16.11
N PRO A 3 -14.28 -26.61 -17.22
CA PRO A 3 -13.08 -26.34 -17.97
C PRO A 3 -12.21 -25.32 -17.23
N CYS A 4 -10.89 -25.47 -17.32
CA CYS A 4 -9.96 -24.47 -16.82
C CYS A 4 -10.15 -23.15 -17.60
N SER A 5 -10.39 -22.05 -16.89
CA SER A 5 -10.65 -20.72 -17.49
C SER A 5 -9.49 -20.19 -18.35
N ARG A 6 -8.29 -20.78 -18.24
CA ARG A 6 -7.12 -20.34 -18.99
C ARG A 6 -6.74 -21.25 -20.15
N CYS A 7 -6.62 -22.57 -19.94
CA CYS A 7 -6.15 -23.51 -20.94
C CYS A 7 -7.28 -24.38 -21.55
N GLY A 8 -8.50 -24.31 -21.00
CA GLY A 8 -9.64 -25.06 -21.50
C GLY A 8 -9.64 -26.54 -21.13
N THR A 9 -8.65 -27.08 -20.44
CA THR A 9 -8.58 -28.47 -20.01
C THR A 9 -9.71 -28.76 -19.03
N PHE A 10 -10.43 -29.87 -19.21
CA PHE A 10 -11.49 -30.33 -18.30
C PHE A 10 -10.85 -30.77 -16.97
N LEU A 11 -11.37 -30.25 -15.87
CA LEU A 11 -10.85 -30.48 -14.52
C LEU A 11 -11.70 -31.55 -13.81
N CYS A 12 -11.04 -32.46 -13.11
CA CYS A 12 -11.70 -33.33 -12.12
C CYS A 12 -11.88 -32.57 -10.80
N GLY A 13 -12.76 -33.03 -9.88
CA GLY A 13 -13.02 -32.36 -8.62
C GLY A 13 -11.76 -32.12 -7.77
N ASP A 14 -10.86 -33.12 -7.74
CA ASP A 14 -9.63 -33.07 -6.93
C ASP A 14 -8.50 -32.23 -7.56
N CYS A 15 -8.61 -31.92 -8.88
CA CYS A 15 -7.60 -31.18 -9.65
C CYS A 15 -7.99 -29.71 -9.86
N THR A 16 -9.10 -29.26 -9.26
CA THR A 16 -9.66 -27.94 -9.49
C THR A 16 -9.24 -26.99 -8.37
N GLU A 17 -8.46 -25.98 -8.71
CA GLU A 17 -8.23 -24.84 -7.82
C GLU A 17 -9.16 -23.70 -8.23
N VAL A 18 -9.83 -23.09 -7.23
CA VAL A 18 -10.79 -22.00 -7.46
C VAL A 18 -10.16 -20.68 -7.03
N LEU A 19 -10.15 -19.70 -7.94
CA LEU A 19 -9.73 -18.34 -7.65
C LEU A 19 -10.88 -17.36 -7.95
N GLY A 20 -11.57 -16.91 -6.92
CA GLY A 20 -12.83 -16.17 -7.08
C GLY A 20 -13.94 -17.06 -7.57
N GLU A 21 -14.49 -16.78 -8.76
CA GLU A 21 -15.54 -17.57 -9.41
C GLU A 21 -15.01 -18.48 -10.55
N GLU A 22 -13.70 -18.45 -10.80
CA GLU A 22 -13.07 -19.16 -11.91
C GLU A 22 -12.30 -20.39 -11.45
N ALA A 23 -12.40 -21.47 -12.25
CA ALA A 23 -11.71 -22.73 -12.02
C ALA A 23 -10.43 -22.83 -12.85
N PHE A 24 -9.33 -23.24 -12.24
CA PHE A 24 -8.02 -23.38 -12.87
C PHE A 24 -7.40 -24.74 -12.57
N CYS A 25 -6.59 -25.27 -13.49
CA CYS A 25 -5.72 -26.40 -13.21
C CYS A 25 -4.47 -25.93 -12.42
N ALA A 26 -3.82 -26.86 -11.72
CA ALA A 26 -2.64 -26.58 -10.90
C ALA A 26 -1.53 -25.82 -11.66
N ASP A 27 -1.24 -26.22 -12.90
CA ASP A 27 -0.21 -25.57 -13.73
C ASP A 27 -0.59 -24.12 -14.09
N CYS A 28 -1.85 -23.87 -14.40
CA CYS A 28 -2.35 -22.53 -14.69
C CYS A 28 -2.36 -21.64 -13.44
N MET A 29 -2.69 -22.20 -12.28
CA MET A 29 -2.58 -21.50 -11.00
C MET A 29 -1.13 -21.15 -10.66
N ASP A 30 -0.21 -22.08 -10.83
CA ASP A 30 1.22 -21.85 -10.64
C ASP A 30 1.75 -20.76 -11.57
N TRP A 31 1.30 -20.76 -12.81
CA TRP A 31 1.64 -19.70 -13.76
C TRP A 31 1.08 -18.35 -13.32
N LEU A 32 -0.17 -18.28 -12.87
CA LEU A 32 -0.80 -17.05 -12.35
C LEU A 32 -0.09 -16.54 -11.10
N ARG A 33 0.31 -17.44 -10.19
CA ARG A 33 1.10 -17.09 -9.01
C ARG A 33 2.45 -16.46 -9.37
N ARG A 34 3.11 -16.95 -10.42
CA ARG A 34 4.41 -16.41 -10.88
C ARG A 34 4.27 -15.14 -11.71
N ASN A 35 3.31 -15.11 -12.64
CA ASN A 35 3.24 -14.11 -13.71
C ASN A 35 1.98 -13.22 -13.65
N GLY A 36 1.10 -13.42 -12.68
CA GLY A 36 -0.13 -12.65 -12.55
C GLY A 36 0.14 -11.14 -12.39
N PRO A 37 -0.84 -10.29 -12.77
CA PRO A 37 -0.69 -8.85 -12.63
C PRO A 37 -0.65 -8.46 -11.15
N PRO A 38 0.27 -7.56 -10.76
CA PRO A 38 0.31 -7.06 -9.39
C PRO A 38 -0.91 -6.21 -9.06
N SER A 39 -1.24 -6.12 -7.77
CA SER A 39 -2.42 -5.41 -7.27
C SER A 39 -2.50 -3.97 -7.78
N ARG A 40 -3.67 -3.61 -8.35
CA ARG A 40 -3.94 -2.23 -8.80
C ARG A 40 -3.86 -1.23 -7.65
N ALA A 41 -4.32 -1.64 -6.46
CA ALA A 41 -4.29 -0.80 -5.27
C ALA A 41 -2.86 -0.39 -4.88
N VAL A 42 -1.91 -1.33 -4.94
CA VAL A 42 -0.49 -1.06 -4.68
C VAL A 42 0.09 -0.07 -5.69
N LYS A 43 -0.23 -0.22 -6.98
CA LYS A 43 0.22 0.71 -8.04
C LYS A 43 -0.30 2.13 -7.82
N TRP A 44 -1.60 2.28 -7.52
CA TRP A 44 -2.21 3.58 -7.26
C TRP A 44 -1.63 4.24 -6.01
N LEU A 45 -1.35 3.46 -4.95
CA LEU A 45 -0.71 3.97 -3.74
C LEU A 45 0.73 4.42 -3.99
N ILE A 46 1.52 3.67 -4.75
CA ILE A 46 2.87 4.10 -5.13
C ILE A 46 2.81 5.44 -5.86
N GLY A 47 1.93 5.55 -6.87
CA GLY A 47 1.73 6.81 -7.60
C GLY A 47 1.29 7.96 -6.69
N GLY A 48 0.32 7.72 -5.81
CA GLY A 48 -0.16 8.69 -4.83
C GLY A 48 0.92 9.13 -3.83
N CYS A 49 1.74 8.20 -3.34
CA CYS A 49 2.86 8.51 -2.47
C CYS A 49 3.91 9.38 -3.18
N ILE A 50 4.27 9.03 -4.41
CA ILE A 50 5.24 9.83 -5.19
C ILE A 50 4.68 11.24 -5.43
N ALA A 51 3.44 11.35 -5.90
CA ALA A 51 2.79 12.65 -6.11
C ALA A 51 2.72 13.46 -4.81
N GLY A 52 2.39 12.82 -3.67
CA GLY A 52 2.31 13.46 -2.36
C GLY A 52 3.62 14.07 -1.90
N ILE A 53 4.76 13.45 -2.19
CA ILE A 53 6.09 14.01 -1.84
C ILE A 53 6.32 15.36 -2.52
N PHE A 54 5.81 15.54 -3.75
CA PHE A 54 6.00 16.79 -4.51
C PHE A 54 4.93 17.84 -4.23
N VAL A 55 3.69 17.42 -3.98
CA VAL A 55 2.55 18.34 -3.84
C VAL A 55 2.42 18.88 -2.41
N PHE A 56 2.64 18.05 -1.39
CA PHE A 56 2.39 18.44 -0.01
C PHE A 56 3.34 19.50 0.57
N PRO A 57 4.63 19.61 0.17
CA PRO A 57 5.47 20.72 0.61
C PRO A 57 4.96 22.10 0.18
N LEU A 58 4.15 22.17 -0.89
CA LEU A 58 3.53 23.44 -1.34
C LEU A 58 2.43 23.94 -0.39
N VAL A 59 1.94 23.09 0.51
CA VAL A 59 0.88 23.41 1.48
C VAL A 59 1.47 23.38 2.91
N LEU A 60 2.41 24.25 3.16
CA LEU A 60 3.38 24.30 4.27
C LEU A 60 2.89 23.84 5.67
N PHE A 61 1.70 24.24 6.12
CA PHE A 61 1.25 23.92 7.48
C PHE A 61 0.30 22.72 7.59
N LEU A 62 -0.31 22.29 6.49
CA LEU A 62 -1.25 21.17 6.45
C LEU A 62 -0.62 19.86 5.97
N ALA A 63 0.69 19.88 5.65
CA ALA A 63 1.37 18.74 5.04
C ALA A 63 1.48 17.49 5.95
N ALA A 64 1.53 17.68 7.27
CA ALA A 64 1.68 16.58 8.22
C ALA A 64 0.53 15.55 8.14
N VAL A 65 -0.72 16.01 8.04
CA VAL A 65 -1.91 15.15 8.02
C VAL A 65 -2.01 14.31 6.76
N PRO A 66 -1.90 14.86 5.54
CA PRO A 66 -1.88 14.06 4.32
C PRO A 66 -0.75 13.03 4.27
N HIS A 67 0.46 13.40 4.72
CA HIS A 67 1.58 12.46 4.82
C HIS A 67 1.28 11.31 5.78
N LEU A 68 0.68 11.58 6.93
CA LEU A 68 0.26 10.57 7.90
C LEU A 68 -0.76 9.60 7.29
N VAL A 69 -1.79 10.14 6.65
CA VAL A 69 -2.86 9.32 6.02
C VAL A 69 -2.30 8.43 4.92
N LEU A 70 -1.50 8.98 4.01
CA LEU A 70 -0.87 8.21 2.92
C LEU A 70 0.12 7.18 3.47
N GLY A 71 0.93 7.53 4.46
CA GLY A 71 1.87 6.61 5.10
C GLY A 71 1.16 5.41 5.72
N VAL A 72 0.12 5.65 6.51
CA VAL A 72 -0.68 4.57 7.14
C VAL A 72 -1.40 3.72 6.09
N ALA A 73 -2.00 4.34 5.07
CA ALA A 73 -2.68 3.62 3.99
C ALA A 73 -1.71 2.71 3.22
N ALA A 74 -0.55 3.26 2.82
CA ALA A 74 0.47 2.51 2.10
C ALA A 74 1.01 1.33 2.92
N MET A 75 1.29 1.54 4.21
CA MET A 75 1.74 0.48 5.11
C MET A 75 0.69 -0.64 5.25
N ARG A 76 -0.59 -0.29 5.46
CA ARG A 76 -1.67 -1.27 5.61
C ARG A 76 -1.89 -2.09 4.34
N VAL A 77 -1.96 -1.42 3.19
CA VAL A 77 -2.20 -2.11 1.91
C VAL A 77 -1.01 -2.97 1.54
N ALA A 78 0.22 -2.45 1.66
CA ALA A 78 1.44 -3.23 1.39
C ALA A 78 1.54 -4.47 2.29
N THR A 79 1.25 -4.34 3.59
CA THR A 79 1.29 -5.47 4.53
C THR A 79 0.20 -6.50 4.20
N ARG A 80 -1.01 -6.07 3.85
CA ARG A 80 -2.09 -6.98 3.43
C ARG A 80 -1.71 -7.75 2.17
N GLU A 81 -1.13 -7.06 1.19
CA GLU A 81 -0.71 -7.69 -0.07
C GLU A 81 0.43 -8.69 0.16
N LEU A 82 1.43 -8.36 0.97
CA LEU A 82 2.51 -9.29 1.31
C LEU A 82 1.96 -10.55 1.99
N ARG A 83 1.07 -10.41 2.98
CA ARG A 83 0.43 -11.55 3.64
C ARG A 83 -0.43 -12.39 2.69
N ARG A 84 -1.09 -11.76 1.74
CA ARG A 84 -1.86 -12.45 0.69
C ARG A 84 -0.95 -13.29 -0.19
N ILE A 85 0.20 -12.73 -0.60
CA ILE A 85 1.19 -13.43 -1.42
C ILE A 85 1.83 -14.59 -0.62
N GLU A 86 2.15 -14.38 0.67
CA GLU A 86 2.68 -15.42 1.56
C GLU A 86 1.71 -16.62 1.70
N ARG A 87 0.39 -16.37 1.69
CA ARG A 87 -0.63 -17.43 1.70
C ARG A 87 -0.84 -18.11 0.34
N GLY A 88 -0.10 -17.69 -0.69
CA GLY A 88 -0.23 -18.24 -2.04
C GLY A 88 -1.44 -17.73 -2.82
N GLU A 89 -2.15 -16.73 -2.32
CA GLU A 89 -3.35 -16.15 -2.94
C GLU A 89 -3.05 -15.04 -3.97
N GLY A 90 -1.78 -14.62 -4.07
CA GLY A 90 -1.37 -13.49 -4.91
C GLY A 90 -0.12 -13.77 -5.74
N PRO A 91 0.12 -12.99 -6.81
CA PRO A 91 1.26 -13.19 -7.70
C PRO A 91 2.58 -12.80 -7.03
N LEU A 92 3.57 -13.69 -7.08
CA LEU A 92 4.92 -13.46 -6.54
C LEU A 92 5.58 -12.20 -7.12
N ARG A 93 5.24 -11.86 -8.36
CA ARG A 93 5.69 -10.64 -9.05
C ARG A 93 5.24 -9.34 -8.36
N GLY A 94 4.26 -9.40 -7.47
CA GLY A 94 3.79 -8.27 -6.65
C GLY A 94 4.70 -7.94 -5.45
N ILE A 95 5.58 -8.86 -5.03
CA ILE A 95 6.44 -8.67 -3.85
C ILE A 95 7.30 -7.40 -3.92
N PRO A 96 8.08 -7.12 -5.01
CA PRO A 96 8.91 -5.93 -5.07
C PRO A 96 8.08 -4.66 -5.00
N GLN A 97 6.91 -4.61 -5.63
CA GLN A 97 6.02 -3.45 -5.58
C GLN A 97 5.42 -3.22 -4.19
N ALA A 98 5.01 -4.28 -3.50
CA ALA A 98 4.53 -4.19 -2.12
C ALA A 98 5.64 -3.72 -1.16
N LYS A 99 6.88 -4.16 -1.36
CA LYS A 99 8.05 -3.65 -0.60
C LYS A 99 8.31 -2.16 -0.87
N VAL A 100 8.24 -1.72 -2.12
CA VAL A 100 8.37 -0.29 -2.48
C VAL A 100 7.24 0.53 -1.85
N ALA A 101 5.99 0.08 -1.94
CA ALA A 101 4.86 0.76 -1.31
C ALA A 101 5.05 0.88 0.22
N ARG A 102 5.58 -0.16 0.86
CA ARG A 102 5.90 -0.14 2.30
C ARG A 102 6.99 0.86 2.63
N ALA A 103 8.08 0.91 1.84
CA ALA A 103 9.17 1.87 2.03
C ALA A 103 8.69 3.32 1.86
N LEU A 104 7.87 3.59 0.83
CA LEU A 104 7.23 4.90 0.63
C LEU A 104 6.29 5.26 1.79
N GLY A 105 5.55 4.29 2.32
CA GLY A 105 4.72 4.48 3.51
C GLY A 105 5.53 4.93 4.73
N VAL A 106 6.67 4.29 4.98
CA VAL A 106 7.60 4.70 6.06
C VAL A 106 8.14 6.12 5.81
N ALA A 107 8.55 6.43 4.57
CA ALA A 107 9.03 7.77 4.22
C ALA A 107 7.98 8.85 4.50
N HIS A 108 6.71 8.61 4.15
CA HIS A 108 5.61 9.53 4.46
C HIS A 108 5.38 9.70 5.97
N LEU A 109 5.50 8.64 6.77
CA LEU A 109 5.39 8.73 8.23
C LEU A 109 6.52 9.57 8.83
N VAL A 110 7.74 9.39 8.35
CA VAL A 110 8.90 10.21 8.76
C VAL A 110 8.69 11.67 8.38
N LEU A 111 8.26 11.93 7.14
CA LEU A 111 7.95 13.30 6.70
C LEU A 111 6.82 13.92 7.53
N SER A 112 5.78 13.17 7.87
CA SER A 112 4.71 13.63 8.76
C SER A 112 5.26 14.06 10.12
N ALA A 113 6.15 13.27 10.72
CA ALA A 113 6.77 13.59 12.00
C ALA A 113 7.65 14.85 11.90
N LEU A 114 8.46 14.96 10.84
CA LEU A 114 9.32 16.13 10.59
C LEU A 114 8.50 17.43 10.42
N TRP A 115 7.35 17.37 9.76
CA TRP A 115 6.47 18.52 9.61
C TRP A 115 5.67 18.85 10.88
N ALA A 116 5.36 17.84 11.70
CA ALA A 116 4.66 18.05 12.96
C ALA A 116 5.51 18.75 14.01
N LEU A 117 6.82 18.49 14.08
CA LEU A 117 7.73 19.05 15.09
C LEU A 117 7.78 20.59 15.06
N PRO A 118 8.00 21.29 13.93
CA PRO A 118 7.96 22.73 13.86
C PRO A 118 6.59 23.31 14.23
N GLY A 119 5.51 22.64 13.82
CA GLY A 119 4.14 23.05 14.17
C GLY A 119 3.89 22.99 15.67
N LEU A 120 4.32 21.93 16.33
CA LEU A 120 4.25 21.79 17.79
C LEU A 120 5.11 22.83 18.50
N PHE A 121 6.33 23.06 18.01
CA PHE A 121 7.23 24.08 18.56
C PHE A 121 6.59 25.48 18.51
N ILE A 122 6.04 25.87 17.35
CA ILE A 122 5.34 27.15 17.19
C ILE A 122 4.11 27.22 18.11
N TYR A 123 3.33 26.13 18.19
CA TYR A 123 2.15 26.09 19.07
C TYR A 123 2.51 26.27 20.53
N PHE A 124 3.57 25.65 21.04
CA PHE A 124 3.99 25.79 22.45
C PHE A 124 4.67 27.11 22.75
N THR A 125 5.36 27.72 21.78
CA THR A 125 6.05 29.00 21.98
C THR A 125 5.15 30.20 21.75
N TRP A 126 4.20 30.13 20.83
CA TRP A 126 3.36 31.25 20.36
C TRP A 126 1.86 30.95 20.40
N GLY A 127 1.46 29.78 20.89
CA GLY A 127 0.05 29.39 20.97
C GLY A 127 -0.73 30.17 22.02
N PRO A 128 -2.08 30.08 22.00
CA PRO A 128 -2.97 30.87 22.85
C PRO A 128 -2.83 30.61 24.37
N GLY A 129 -2.02 29.64 24.78
CA GLY A 129 -1.68 29.35 26.18
C GLY A 129 -0.30 29.85 26.63
N SER A 130 0.54 30.32 25.69
CA SER A 130 1.83 30.91 26.04
C SER A 130 1.59 32.30 26.61
N ARG A 131 1.58 32.42 27.95
CA ARG A 131 1.70 33.74 28.58
C ARG A 131 3.04 34.31 28.12
N GLY A 132 3.00 35.35 27.28
CA GLY A 132 4.21 36.06 26.86
C GLY A 132 5.01 36.51 28.07
N PRO A 133 6.32 36.73 27.95
CA PRO A 133 7.21 37.14 29.04
C PRO A 133 6.91 38.54 29.60
N LEU A 134 5.80 39.17 29.26
CA LEU A 134 5.36 40.51 29.66
C LEU A 134 3.93 40.48 30.25
N GLY A 135 3.62 39.47 31.06
CA GLY A 135 2.43 39.44 31.90
C GLY A 135 2.80 39.54 33.38
#